data_c03a03b54a735366ca6c3368d16e3d7f
#
_entry.id   c03a03b54a735366ca6c3368d16e3d7f
#
_cell.length_a   1.000
_cell.length_b   1.000
_cell.length_c   1.000
_cell.angle_alpha   90.00
_cell.angle_beta   90.00
_cell.angle_gamma   90.00
#
_symmetry.space_group_name_H-M   'P 1'
#
loop_
_entity.id
_entity.type
_entity.pdbx_description
1 polymer ?
#
loop_
_entity_poly.entity_id
_entity_poly.type
_entity_poly.pdbx_seq_one_letter_code
_entity_poly.pdbx_strand_id
1 'polypeptide(L)'
;GTSKYHHAQLKVEVDVGTVTGEHAMTTVVTSQSTITSDATAIVEVVGSRLKALSPGQSTIAATFGGLSSSTTVEVSDAVLDPITAVIVTASLSSQSTLRKVRNGTAQCDIRLNFQSGLVFSNVRNMDSTWLTIPEVVMFQSSHPSKIGVDVSGLLTLLDNHYEQVGIGAT
;
A
#
# COMPACT_ATOMS: atom_id res chain seq x y z
N GLY A 1 -12.08 4.08 -13.66
CA GLY A 1 -11.89 3.50 -12.33
C GLY A 1 -11.07 2.24 -12.44
N THR A 2 -10.10 2.08 -11.59
CA THR A 2 -9.37 0.81 -11.48
C THR A 2 -10.32 -0.21 -10.84
N SER A 3 -10.44 -1.41 -11.40
CA SER A 3 -11.18 -2.53 -10.81
C SER A 3 -10.40 -3.14 -9.63
N LYS A 4 -9.87 -2.30 -8.75
CA LYS A 4 -9.03 -2.73 -7.64
C LYS A 4 -9.69 -2.37 -6.32
N TYR A 5 -9.71 -3.35 -5.45
CA TYR A 5 -10.31 -3.24 -4.13
C TYR A 5 -9.27 -2.91 -3.08
N HIS A 6 -9.70 -2.24 -2.03
CA HIS A 6 -8.91 -2.05 -0.81
C HIS A 6 -8.52 -3.40 -0.22
N HIS A 7 -7.27 -3.50 0.26
CA HIS A 7 -6.82 -4.59 1.10
C HIS A 7 -6.85 -4.13 2.55
N ALA A 8 -7.05 -5.05 3.48
CA ALA A 8 -7.06 -4.76 4.90
C ALA A 8 -5.97 -5.56 5.63
N GLN A 9 -5.44 -4.97 6.70
CA GLN A 9 -4.56 -5.66 7.62
C GLN A 9 -5.40 -6.28 8.74
N LEU A 10 -5.22 -7.57 8.98
CA LEU A 10 -5.90 -8.26 10.06
C LEU A 10 -5.00 -8.28 11.32
N LYS A 11 -5.62 -8.00 12.46
CA LYS A 11 -5.00 -8.12 13.77
C LYS A 11 -5.77 -9.16 14.57
N VAL A 12 -5.09 -10.18 15.05
CA VAL A 12 -5.65 -11.20 15.94
C VAL A 12 -5.11 -10.97 17.33
N GLU A 13 -6.00 -10.83 18.28
CA GLU A 13 -5.70 -10.60 19.69
C GLU A 13 -6.32 -11.68 20.54
N VAL A 14 -5.63 -12.06 21.60
CA VAL A 14 -6.11 -12.99 22.63
C VAL A 14 -6.04 -12.30 23.97
N ASP A 15 -7.12 -12.38 24.71
CA ASP A 15 -7.16 -11.96 26.10
C ASP A 15 -6.72 -13.12 27.00
N VAL A 16 -5.63 -12.90 27.70
CA VAL A 16 -5.09 -13.85 28.69
C VAL A 16 -5.49 -13.36 30.07
N GLY A 17 -6.47 -14.02 30.67
CA GLY A 17 -6.89 -13.74 32.05
C GLY A 17 -6.23 -14.66 33.05
N THR A 18 -6.07 -14.22 34.28
CA THR A 18 -5.80 -15.10 35.41
C THR A 18 -7.08 -15.82 35.83
N VAL A 19 -6.98 -17.02 36.40
CA VAL A 19 -8.14 -17.81 36.89
C VAL A 19 -9.01 -17.02 37.91
N THR A 20 -8.46 -15.97 38.51
CA THR A 20 -9.13 -15.07 39.44
C THR A 20 -9.80 -13.85 38.78
N GLY A 21 -9.65 -13.66 37.46
CA GLY A 21 -10.35 -12.62 36.70
C GLY A 21 -9.83 -11.20 36.87
N GLU A 22 -8.76 -10.98 37.63
CA GLU A 22 -8.33 -9.62 38.01
C GLU A 22 -7.40 -8.91 37.01
N HIS A 23 -6.80 -9.61 36.05
CA HIS A 23 -5.94 -8.96 35.03
C HIS A 23 -6.03 -9.71 33.70
N ALA A 24 -6.89 -9.24 32.80
CA ALA A 24 -6.86 -9.63 31.41
C ALA A 24 -5.75 -8.81 30.69
N MET A 25 -4.77 -9.49 30.12
CA MET A 25 -3.76 -8.89 29.27
C MET A 25 -4.07 -9.28 27.83
N THR A 26 -4.33 -8.28 26.97
CA THR A 26 -4.49 -8.51 25.54
C THR A 26 -3.13 -8.67 24.87
N THR A 27 -2.95 -9.76 24.15
CA THR A 27 -1.71 -10.05 23.42
C THR A 27 -2.01 -10.24 21.94
N VAL A 28 -1.19 -9.61 21.08
CA VAL A 28 -1.28 -9.76 19.63
C VAL A 28 -0.64 -11.08 19.21
N VAL A 29 -1.43 -11.95 18.59
CA VAL A 29 -1.02 -13.30 18.15
C VAL A 29 -1.17 -13.51 16.64
N THR A 30 -1.31 -12.46 15.87
CA THR A 30 -1.58 -12.50 14.43
C THR A 30 -0.62 -13.39 13.66
N SER A 31 0.70 -13.29 13.92
CA SER A 31 1.72 -14.08 13.24
C SER A 31 1.74 -15.57 13.62
N GLN A 32 1.07 -15.93 14.71
CA GLN A 32 1.00 -17.28 15.27
C GLN A 32 -0.38 -17.91 15.03
N SER A 33 -1.31 -17.15 14.47
CA SER A 33 -2.67 -17.59 14.19
C SER A 33 -2.77 -18.16 12.78
N THR A 34 -3.60 -19.18 12.62
CA THR A 34 -4.05 -19.64 11.30
C THR A 34 -5.28 -18.83 10.91
N ILE A 35 -5.20 -18.13 9.76
CA ILE A 35 -6.27 -17.29 9.25
C ILE A 35 -6.77 -17.87 7.95
N THR A 36 -8.08 -18.00 7.80
CA THR A 36 -8.73 -18.58 6.63
C THR A 36 -9.91 -17.73 6.17
N SER A 37 -10.23 -17.80 4.88
CA SER A 37 -11.40 -17.21 4.24
C SER A 37 -12.30 -18.34 3.74
N ASP A 38 -13.60 -18.27 3.95
CA ASP A 38 -14.58 -19.23 3.41
C ASP A 38 -14.89 -18.99 1.93
N ALA A 39 -14.62 -17.76 1.43
CA ALA A 39 -14.84 -17.35 0.05
C ALA A 39 -13.56 -16.73 -0.55
N THR A 40 -12.58 -17.57 -0.86
CA THR A 40 -11.25 -17.14 -1.38
C THR A 40 -11.32 -16.42 -2.73
N ALA A 41 -12.40 -16.58 -3.50
CA ALA A 41 -12.64 -15.81 -4.72
C ALA A 41 -13.07 -14.36 -4.45
N ILE A 42 -13.54 -14.06 -3.24
CA ILE A 42 -13.95 -12.72 -2.81
C ILE A 42 -12.83 -12.08 -2.00
N VAL A 43 -12.30 -12.81 -1.01
CA VAL A 43 -11.20 -12.34 -0.16
C VAL A 43 -10.15 -13.44 -0.04
N GLU A 44 -8.96 -13.17 -0.55
CA GLU A 44 -7.77 -14.01 -0.38
C GLU A 44 -7.03 -13.60 0.89
N VAL A 45 -6.62 -14.57 1.71
CA VAL A 45 -5.77 -14.34 2.88
C VAL A 45 -4.31 -14.57 2.52
N VAL A 46 -3.48 -13.54 2.66
CA VAL A 46 -2.03 -13.61 2.41
C VAL A 46 -1.29 -13.22 3.69
N GLY A 47 -0.91 -14.22 4.48
CA GLY A 47 -0.38 -13.97 5.82
C GLY A 47 -1.43 -13.32 6.73
N SER A 48 -1.17 -12.10 7.19
CA SER A 48 -2.11 -11.30 7.98
C SER A 48 -2.89 -10.27 7.15
N ARG A 49 -2.83 -10.35 5.81
CA ARG A 49 -3.52 -9.42 4.91
C ARG A 49 -4.72 -10.07 4.27
N LEU A 50 -5.79 -9.29 4.18
CA LEU A 50 -6.98 -9.61 3.42
C LEU A 50 -6.90 -8.88 2.08
N LYS A 51 -6.77 -9.63 1.00
CA LYS A 51 -6.76 -9.10 -0.36
C LYS A 51 -8.14 -9.29 -0.96
N ALA A 52 -8.86 -8.20 -1.17
CA ALA A 52 -10.14 -8.20 -1.83
C ALA A 52 -9.96 -8.44 -3.34
N LEU A 53 -10.72 -9.37 -3.90
CA LEU A 53 -10.63 -9.81 -5.31
C LEU A 53 -11.90 -9.50 -6.12
N SER A 54 -13.07 -9.64 -5.51
CA SER A 54 -14.37 -9.40 -6.15
C SER A 54 -15.41 -8.94 -5.13
N PRO A 55 -16.51 -8.29 -5.56
CA PRO A 55 -17.59 -7.93 -4.67
C PRO A 55 -18.24 -9.15 -4.03
N GLY A 56 -18.68 -8.98 -2.79
CA GLY A 56 -19.38 -10.01 -2.03
C GLY A 56 -19.00 -10.01 -0.57
N GLN A 57 -19.39 -11.06 0.12
CA GLN A 57 -19.09 -11.26 1.53
C GLN A 57 -18.24 -12.51 1.73
N SER A 58 -17.34 -12.45 2.69
CA SER A 58 -16.53 -13.58 3.13
C SER A 58 -16.41 -13.58 4.65
N THR A 59 -16.48 -14.76 5.24
CA THR A 59 -16.19 -14.97 6.66
C THR A 59 -14.71 -15.28 6.82
N ILE A 60 -14.03 -14.45 7.58
CA ILE A 60 -12.63 -14.65 7.93
C ILE A 60 -12.57 -15.27 9.32
N ALA A 61 -11.99 -16.45 9.41
CA ALA A 61 -11.78 -17.15 10.67
C ALA A 61 -10.32 -17.14 11.07
N ALA A 62 -10.05 -16.95 12.36
CA ALA A 62 -8.72 -17.04 12.94
C ALA A 62 -8.71 -18.08 14.06
N THR A 63 -7.66 -18.91 14.11
CA THR A 63 -7.47 -19.90 15.17
C THR A 63 -6.09 -19.75 15.80
N PHE A 64 -6.03 -19.83 17.12
CA PHE A 64 -4.82 -19.78 17.92
C PHE A 64 -4.98 -20.61 19.19
N GLY A 65 -4.06 -21.56 19.45
CA GLY A 65 -4.05 -22.33 20.72
C GLY A 65 -5.34 -23.09 21.04
N GLY A 66 -6.08 -23.52 20.00
CA GLY A 66 -7.38 -24.20 20.18
C GLY A 66 -8.57 -23.24 20.35
N LEU A 67 -8.34 -21.93 20.41
CA LEU A 67 -9.37 -20.90 20.38
C LEU A 67 -9.67 -20.52 18.94
N SER A 68 -10.91 -20.13 18.63
CA SER A 68 -11.32 -19.65 17.32
C SER A 68 -12.22 -18.43 17.41
N SER A 69 -12.08 -17.54 16.44
CA SER A 69 -12.97 -16.39 16.27
C SER A 69 -13.16 -16.14 14.78
N SER A 70 -14.27 -15.49 14.41
CA SER A 70 -14.52 -15.12 13.02
C SER A 70 -15.18 -13.76 12.90
N THR A 71 -14.99 -13.13 11.74
CA THR A 71 -15.64 -11.87 11.36
C THR A 71 -16.05 -11.92 9.90
N THR A 72 -17.15 -11.25 9.56
CA THR A 72 -17.59 -11.11 8.17
C THR A 72 -16.99 -9.85 7.57
N VAL A 73 -16.43 -9.98 6.38
CA VAL A 73 -15.88 -8.88 5.58
C VAL A 73 -16.73 -8.75 4.33
N GLU A 74 -17.16 -7.53 4.03
CA GLU A 74 -17.85 -7.17 2.80
C GLU A 74 -16.91 -6.44 1.84
N VAL A 75 -16.88 -6.88 0.59
CA VAL A 75 -16.21 -6.20 -0.51
C VAL A 75 -17.27 -5.57 -1.40
N SER A 76 -17.23 -4.26 -1.54
CA SER A 76 -18.18 -3.48 -2.32
C SER A 76 -17.55 -2.91 -3.59
N ASP A 77 -18.31 -2.86 -4.69
CA ASP A 77 -17.95 -2.17 -5.94
C ASP A 77 -18.17 -0.65 -5.86
N ALA A 78 -18.71 -0.16 -4.76
CA ALA A 78 -18.93 1.28 -4.61
C ALA A 78 -17.59 2.02 -4.66
N VAL A 79 -17.48 2.98 -5.56
CA VAL A 79 -16.33 3.89 -5.61
C VAL A 79 -16.49 4.87 -4.45
N LEU A 80 -15.98 4.50 -3.29
CA LEU A 80 -16.18 5.25 -2.05
C LEU A 80 -15.11 6.31 -1.80
N ASP A 81 -13.97 6.25 -2.52
CA ASP A 81 -12.82 7.04 -2.13
C ASP A 81 -12.03 7.57 -3.33
N PRO A 82 -12.54 8.64 -4.00
CA PRO A 82 -11.82 9.25 -5.10
C PRO A 82 -10.53 9.92 -4.62
N ILE A 83 -9.50 9.84 -5.45
CA ILE A 83 -8.24 10.56 -5.25
C ILE A 83 -8.52 12.06 -5.43
N THR A 84 -8.21 12.87 -4.43
CA THR A 84 -8.38 14.32 -4.44
C THR A 84 -7.10 15.07 -4.81
N ALA A 85 -5.93 14.48 -4.54
CA ALA A 85 -4.65 15.07 -4.90
C ALA A 85 -3.58 14.01 -5.14
N VAL A 86 -2.75 14.24 -6.16
CA VAL A 86 -1.53 13.47 -6.45
C VAL A 86 -0.35 14.43 -6.31
N ILE A 87 0.55 14.13 -5.38
CA ILE A 87 1.74 14.94 -5.13
C ILE A 87 2.95 14.10 -5.50
N VAL A 88 3.78 14.62 -6.39
CA VAL A 88 5.04 13.99 -6.80
C VAL A 88 6.18 14.87 -6.33
N THR A 89 7.09 14.29 -5.55
CA THR A 89 8.34 14.95 -5.14
C THR A 89 9.51 14.04 -5.48
N ALA A 90 10.61 14.61 -5.99
CA ALA A 90 11.83 13.85 -6.17
C ALA A 90 12.71 13.98 -4.91
N SER A 91 13.09 12.86 -4.32
CA SER A 91 14.07 12.86 -3.23
C SER A 91 15.47 13.00 -3.79
N LEU A 92 15.82 14.23 -4.13
CA LEU A 92 17.18 14.63 -4.46
C LEU A 92 17.85 15.00 -3.14
N SER A 93 18.84 14.22 -2.73
CA SER A 93 19.65 14.51 -1.53
C SER A 93 20.12 15.96 -1.56
N SER A 94 19.51 16.84 -0.75
CA SER A 94 19.85 18.24 -0.46
C SER A 94 20.03 19.23 -1.63
N GLN A 95 19.97 18.79 -2.86
CA GLN A 95 20.07 19.66 -4.04
C GLN A 95 19.07 19.20 -5.10
N SER A 96 18.25 20.13 -5.59
CA SER A 96 17.29 19.92 -6.68
C SER A 96 17.94 19.68 -8.06
N THR A 97 19.17 19.19 -8.09
CA THR A 97 19.97 19.04 -9.31
C THR A 97 20.58 17.65 -9.39
N LEU A 98 20.18 16.89 -10.40
CA LEU A 98 20.89 15.68 -10.79
C LEU A 98 22.20 16.08 -11.49
N ARG A 99 23.32 15.76 -10.89
CA ARG A 99 24.62 15.98 -11.51
C ARG A 99 25.06 14.71 -12.23
N LYS A 100 25.72 14.89 -13.38
CA LYS A 100 26.30 13.79 -14.12
C LYS A 100 27.48 13.18 -13.35
N VAL A 101 27.14 12.23 -12.52
CA VAL A 101 27.96 11.03 -12.30
C VAL A 101 27.29 9.97 -13.15
N ARG A 102 28.02 9.16 -13.93
CA ARG A 102 27.44 8.10 -14.76
C ARG A 102 26.33 7.39 -14.00
N ASN A 103 25.10 7.41 -14.54
CA ASN A 103 23.90 6.83 -13.96
C ASN A 103 23.44 7.48 -12.64
N GLY A 104 23.48 8.80 -12.51
CA GLY A 104 22.84 9.49 -11.39
C GLY A 104 21.36 9.11 -11.34
N THR A 105 20.92 8.56 -10.21
CA THR A 105 19.53 8.15 -9.98
C THR A 105 18.93 8.94 -8.83
N ALA A 106 17.62 9.14 -8.88
CA ALA A 106 16.85 9.68 -7.77
C ALA A 106 15.48 8.98 -7.72
N GLN A 107 14.89 8.86 -6.55
CA GLN A 107 13.57 8.28 -6.41
C GLN A 107 12.51 9.38 -6.42
N CYS A 108 11.45 9.22 -7.20
CA CYS A 108 10.24 9.99 -7.05
C CYS A 108 9.41 9.45 -5.90
N ASP A 109 9.04 10.33 -4.99
CA ASP A 109 8.08 10.06 -3.95
C ASP A 109 6.71 10.47 -4.45
N ILE A 110 5.74 9.57 -4.35
CA ILE A 110 4.36 9.86 -4.67
C ILE A 110 3.52 9.84 -3.40
N ARG A 111 2.58 10.77 -3.35
CA ARG A 111 1.57 10.83 -2.30
C ARG A 111 0.21 11.00 -2.94
N LEU A 112 -0.68 10.06 -2.69
CA LEU A 112 -2.08 10.11 -3.09
C LEU A 112 -2.92 10.46 -1.86
N ASN A 113 -3.70 11.52 -1.94
CA ASN A 113 -4.66 11.88 -0.92
C ASN A 113 -6.05 11.46 -1.41
N PHE A 114 -6.76 10.71 -0.60
CA PHE A 114 -8.12 10.26 -0.88
C PHE A 114 -9.14 11.11 -0.14
N GLN A 115 -10.37 11.13 -0.62
CA GLN A 115 -11.46 11.93 -0.03
C GLN A 115 -11.78 11.51 1.42
N SER A 116 -11.60 10.23 1.74
CA SER A 116 -11.73 9.68 3.10
C SER A 116 -10.70 10.21 4.10
N GLY A 117 -9.65 10.91 3.60
CA GLY A 117 -8.50 11.30 4.39
C GLY A 117 -7.38 10.25 4.42
N LEU A 118 -7.59 9.10 3.77
CA LEU A 118 -6.52 8.12 3.58
C LEU A 118 -5.40 8.74 2.74
N VAL A 119 -4.16 8.46 3.10
CA VAL A 119 -2.97 8.91 2.37
C VAL A 119 -2.12 7.70 2.02
N PHE A 120 -1.90 7.50 0.74
CA PHE A 120 -0.93 6.52 0.24
C PHE A 120 0.38 7.22 -0.13
N SER A 121 1.51 6.64 0.25
CA SER A 121 2.83 7.11 -0.15
C SER A 121 3.76 5.92 -0.35
N ASN A 122 4.52 5.91 -1.44
CA ASN A 122 5.49 4.85 -1.71
C ASN A 122 6.68 4.83 -0.75
N VAL A 123 6.94 5.94 -0.03
CA VAL A 123 8.13 6.08 0.82
C VAL A 123 7.82 5.92 2.31
N ARG A 124 6.62 6.25 2.75
CA ARG A 124 6.31 6.34 4.19
C ARG A 124 5.37 5.28 4.72
N ASN A 125 4.64 4.60 3.88
CA ASN A 125 3.65 3.63 4.33
C ASN A 125 4.11 2.20 4.02
N MET A 126 4.99 1.68 4.84
CA MET A 126 5.33 0.26 4.83
C MET A 126 4.10 -0.63 5.12
N ASP A 127 3.05 -0.06 5.71
CA ASP A 127 1.78 -0.77 5.99
C ASP A 127 0.78 -0.75 4.84
N SER A 128 0.96 0.13 3.83
CA SER A 128 0.07 0.22 2.66
C SER A 128 0.59 -0.57 1.44
N THR A 129 1.20 -1.71 1.66
CA THR A 129 1.73 -2.60 0.62
C THR A 129 0.65 -3.31 -0.21
N TRP A 130 -0.59 -2.86 -0.15
CA TRP A 130 -1.73 -3.40 -0.88
C TRP A 130 -1.90 -2.77 -2.29
N LEU A 131 -1.33 -1.58 -2.54
CA LEU A 131 -1.25 -0.97 -3.87
C LEU A 131 0.22 -0.89 -4.29
N THR A 132 0.53 -1.37 -5.47
CA THR A 132 1.82 -1.08 -6.10
C THR A 132 1.70 0.20 -6.92
N ILE A 133 2.75 1.01 -6.96
CA ILE A 133 2.76 2.28 -7.70
C ILE A 133 2.29 2.10 -9.15
N PRO A 134 2.80 1.10 -9.92
CA PRO A 134 2.38 0.88 -11.30
C PRO A 134 0.90 0.60 -11.49
N GLU A 135 0.20 0.20 -10.43
CA GLU A 135 -1.23 -0.11 -10.49
C GLU A 135 -2.12 1.13 -10.41
N VAL A 136 -1.60 2.23 -9.89
CA VAL A 136 -2.39 3.45 -9.62
C VAL A 136 -1.82 4.69 -10.30
N VAL A 137 -0.56 4.68 -10.70
CA VAL A 137 0.13 5.85 -11.23
C VAL A 137 1.05 5.49 -12.36
N MET A 138 1.01 6.29 -13.43
CA MET A 138 2.00 6.27 -14.49
C MET A 138 2.87 7.52 -14.41
N PHE A 139 4.17 7.33 -14.28
CA PHE A 139 5.13 8.43 -14.31
C PHE A 139 5.48 8.83 -15.74
N GLN A 140 5.64 10.13 -15.97
CA GLN A 140 6.05 10.68 -17.25
C GLN A 140 7.11 11.76 -17.06
N SER A 141 8.13 11.72 -17.91
CA SER A 141 9.14 12.77 -18.00
C SER A 141 8.84 13.70 -19.17
N SER A 142 8.94 15.02 -18.96
CA SER A 142 8.81 15.99 -20.06
C SER A 142 9.95 15.87 -21.10
N HIS A 143 11.08 15.28 -20.70
CA HIS A 143 12.25 15.06 -21.57
C HIS A 143 12.80 13.64 -21.34
N PRO A 144 12.12 12.59 -21.86
CA PRO A 144 12.46 11.19 -21.55
C PRO A 144 13.83 10.75 -22.11
N SER A 145 14.36 11.45 -23.13
CA SER A 145 15.72 11.23 -23.64
C SER A 145 16.82 11.77 -22.72
N LYS A 146 16.49 12.64 -21.77
CA LYS A 146 17.41 13.27 -20.82
C LYS A 146 17.30 12.68 -19.43
N ILE A 147 16.07 12.52 -18.94
CA ILE A 147 15.75 11.88 -17.68
C ILE A 147 14.69 10.80 -17.96
N GLY A 148 15.09 9.55 -17.85
CA GLY A 148 14.17 8.42 -17.84
C GLY A 148 13.49 8.30 -16.48
N VAL A 149 12.25 7.85 -16.46
CA VAL A 149 11.53 7.46 -15.27
C VAL A 149 10.94 6.08 -15.50
N ASP A 150 11.15 5.17 -14.57
CA ASP A 150 10.57 3.85 -14.64
C ASP A 150 9.20 3.78 -13.93
N VAL A 151 8.57 2.62 -14.02
CA VAL A 151 7.25 2.37 -13.42
C VAL A 151 7.24 2.48 -11.88
N SER A 152 8.38 2.38 -11.23
CA SER A 152 8.53 2.55 -9.77
C SER A 152 8.81 3.99 -9.37
N GLY A 153 8.96 4.90 -10.34
CA GLY A 153 9.32 6.29 -10.12
C GLY A 153 10.83 6.51 -9.95
N LEU A 154 11.67 5.54 -10.30
CA LEU A 154 13.13 5.72 -10.29
C LEU A 154 13.54 6.58 -11.48
N LEU A 155 14.13 7.74 -11.19
CA LEU A 155 14.70 8.65 -12.18
C LEU A 155 16.11 8.22 -12.52
N THR A 156 16.45 8.24 -13.81
CA THR A 156 17.79 7.98 -14.32
C THR A 156 18.21 9.11 -15.25
N LEU A 157 19.34 9.74 -14.95
CA LEU A 157 19.93 10.75 -15.84
C LEU A 157 20.60 10.05 -17.03
N LEU A 158 20.01 10.19 -18.22
CA LEU A 158 20.48 9.57 -19.46
C LEU A 158 21.47 10.46 -20.20
N ASP A 159 21.22 11.78 -20.21
CA ASP A 159 22.08 12.76 -20.88
C ASP A 159 22.07 14.11 -20.16
N ASN A 160 23.07 14.96 -20.41
CA ASN A 160 23.13 16.29 -19.82
C ASN A 160 21.97 17.17 -20.32
N HIS A 161 21.39 17.89 -19.38
CA HIS A 161 20.34 18.86 -19.66
C HIS A 161 20.50 20.05 -18.72
N TYR A 162 20.33 21.25 -19.23
CA TYR A 162 20.51 22.48 -18.47
C TYR A 162 19.19 23.14 -18.08
N GLU A 163 18.10 22.66 -18.64
CA GLU A 163 16.76 23.15 -18.35
C GLU A 163 16.07 22.26 -17.30
N GLN A 164 15.02 22.79 -16.68
CA GLN A 164 14.20 22.01 -15.75
C GLN A 164 13.43 20.93 -16.50
N VAL A 165 13.46 19.73 -15.95
CA VAL A 165 12.66 18.61 -16.45
C VAL A 165 11.50 18.38 -15.50
N GLY A 166 10.29 18.47 -16.01
CA GLY A 166 9.08 18.15 -15.27
C GLY A 166 8.89 16.63 -15.20
N ILE A 167 8.62 16.11 -14.00
CA ILE A 167 8.15 14.74 -13.80
C ILE A 167 6.69 14.81 -13.37
N GLY A 168 5.83 14.25 -14.19
CA GLY A 168 4.41 14.15 -13.94
C GLY A 168 4.00 12.74 -13.52
N ALA A 169 2.82 12.63 -12.91
CA ALA A 169 2.16 11.38 -12.61
C ALA A 169 0.67 11.50 -12.97
N THR A 170 0.13 10.49 -13.65
CA THR A 170 -1.27 10.41 -14.06
C THR A 170 -1.88 9.07 -13.68
#